data_b85222a4c64c235eeb8d76161ec9ec15
#
_entry.id   b85222a4c64c235eeb8d76161ec9ec15
#
_cell.length_a   1.000
_cell.length_b   1.000
_cell.length_c   1.000
_cell.angle_alpha   90.00
_cell.angle_beta   90.00
_cell.angle_gamma   90.00
#
_symmetry.space_group_name_H-M   'P 1'
#
loop_
_entity.id
_entity.type
_entity.pdbx_description
1 polymer ?
#
loop_
_entity_poly.entity_id
_entity_poly.type
_entity_poly.pdbx_seq_one_letter_code
_entity_poly.pdbx_strand_id
1 'polypeptide(L)'
;TRDLTPALGKNASDEEPSRVINIGSIDGINVPIFETFSYSASKAAVHHLTRALASKLVKENILVNAIAPGPFPSMMLGSAVNHDYSGIAVRNPRKRVGTPEDIAGLAIFLCSRAGSYTIGETITCDGGLVNASGHDLS
;
A
#
# COMPACT_ATOMS: atom_id res chain seq x y z
N THR A 1 8.29 -11.83 7.88
CA THR A 1 8.20 -12.77 6.74
C THR A 1 9.16 -13.94 6.91
N ARG A 2 10.46 -13.70 7.18
CA ARG A 2 11.47 -14.78 7.29
C ARG A 2 11.00 -15.96 8.13
N ASP A 3 10.57 -15.73 9.34
CA ASP A 3 10.19 -16.79 10.30
C ASP A 3 8.86 -17.46 9.94
N LEU A 4 8.05 -16.84 9.09
CA LEU A 4 6.78 -17.37 8.60
C LEU A 4 6.91 -18.08 7.23
N THR A 5 8.04 -17.95 6.54
CA THR A 5 8.24 -18.52 5.20
C THR A 5 7.97 -20.03 5.17
N PRO A 6 8.45 -20.85 6.15
CA PRO A 6 8.16 -22.29 6.13
C PRO A 6 6.65 -22.60 6.24
N ALA A 7 5.92 -21.82 7.02
CA ALA A 7 4.47 -21.99 7.16
C ALA A 7 3.71 -21.53 5.91
N LEU A 8 4.14 -20.44 5.30
CA LEU A 8 3.55 -19.89 4.07
C LEU A 8 3.76 -20.85 2.88
N GLY A 9 4.96 -21.43 2.75
CA GLY A 9 5.27 -22.32 1.64
C GLY A 9 4.70 -23.72 1.78
N LYS A 10 4.29 -24.15 2.98
CA LYS A 10 3.94 -25.55 3.28
C LYS A 10 2.85 -26.13 2.37
N ASN A 11 1.82 -25.34 2.05
CA ASN A 11 0.69 -25.76 1.23
C ASN A 11 0.49 -24.86 0.00
N ALA A 12 1.47 -24.00 -0.31
CA ALA A 12 1.40 -23.12 -1.45
C ALA A 12 1.62 -23.88 -2.76
N SER A 13 0.83 -23.58 -3.77
CA SER A 13 0.95 -24.12 -5.12
C SER A 13 0.73 -23.03 -6.17
N ASP A 14 0.92 -23.34 -7.45
CA ASP A 14 0.62 -22.41 -8.54
C ASP A 14 -0.87 -22.01 -8.58
N GLU A 15 -1.76 -22.95 -8.24
CA GLU A 15 -3.20 -22.69 -8.21
C GLU A 15 -3.64 -21.95 -6.94
N GLU A 16 -2.96 -22.22 -5.82
CA GLU A 16 -3.28 -21.67 -4.50
C GLU A 16 -2.01 -21.10 -3.83
N PRO A 17 -1.45 -19.99 -4.37
CA PRO A 17 -0.25 -19.39 -3.80
C PRO A 17 -0.56 -18.70 -2.46
N SER A 18 0.41 -18.74 -1.56
CA SER A 18 0.35 -17.93 -0.33
C SER A 18 0.61 -16.45 -0.64
N ARG A 19 0.08 -15.57 0.19
CA ARG A 19 0.14 -14.13 -0.05
C ARG A 19 0.67 -13.37 1.16
N VAL A 20 1.54 -12.41 0.88
CA VAL A 20 2.06 -11.45 1.85
C VAL A 20 1.74 -10.05 1.33
N ILE A 21 1.04 -9.26 2.13
CA ILE A 21 0.74 -7.87 1.82
C ILE A 21 1.45 -6.98 2.83
N ASN A 22 2.40 -6.19 2.35
CA ASN A 22 3.06 -5.17 3.14
C ASN A 22 2.25 -3.86 3.09
N ILE A 23 2.16 -3.17 4.21
CA ILE A 23 1.50 -1.86 4.26
C ILE A 23 2.57 -0.77 4.18
N GLY A 24 2.68 -0.20 2.99
CA GLY A 24 3.51 0.97 2.70
C GLY A 24 2.84 2.30 3.07
N SER A 25 3.09 3.30 2.25
CA SER A 25 2.42 4.61 2.25
C SER A 25 2.74 5.34 0.95
N ILE A 26 1.88 6.24 0.50
CA ILE A 26 2.23 7.17 -0.58
C ILE A 26 3.41 8.07 -0.23
N ASP A 27 3.67 8.33 1.05
CA ASP A 27 4.84 9.08 1.51
C ASP A 27 6.17 8.37 1.23
N GLY A 28 6.14 7.07 0.92
CA GLY A 28 7.31 6.35 0.41
C GLY A 28 7.46 6.43 -1.11
N ILE A 29 6.56 7.12 -1.81
CA ILE A 29 6.55 7.33 -3.26
C ILE A 29 6.73 8.80 -3.59
N ASN A 30 5.87 9.66 -3.04
CA ASN A 30 5.90 11.10 -3.22
C ASN A 30 6.57 11.82 -2.05
N VAL A 31 6.96 13.07 -2.30
CA VAL A 31 7.38 13.96 -1.21
C VAL A 31 6.17 14.23 -0.30
N PRO A 32 6.25 13.94 0.99
CA PRO A 32 5.14 14.13 1.92
C PRO A 32 4.83 15.61 2.15
N ILE A 33 3.56 15.89 2.49
CA ILE A 33 3.12 17.24 2.88
C ILE A 33 3.70 17.63 4.25
N PHE A 34 3.85 16.64 5.14
CA PHE A 34 4.39 16.83 6.49
C PHE A 34 5.89 16.48 6.53
N GLU A 35 6.63 17.08 7.44
CA GLU A 35 8.06 16.80 7.66
C GLU A 35 8.25 15.44 8.36
N THR A 36 7.91 14.37 7.69
CA THR A 36 7.94 12.99 8.18
C THR A 36 9.11 12.20 7.58
N PHE A 37 10.33 12.74 7.63
CA PHE A 37 11.49 12.19 6.91
C PHE A 37 11.77 10.72 7.23
N SER A 38 11.84 10.35 8.51
CA SER A 38 12.12 8.97 8.93
C SER A 38 10.98 8.02 8.53
N TYR A 39 9.73 8.47 8.65
CA TYR A 39 8.57 7.70 8.22
C TYR A 39 8.60 7.45 6.72
N SER A 40 8.79 8.48 5.92
CA SER A 40 8.86 8.39 4.45
C SER A 40 10.00 7.47 4.01
N ALA A 41 11.18 7.61 4.60
CA ALA A 41 12.31 6.73 4.32
C ALA A 41 11.98 5.26 4.66
N SER A 42 11.35 5.01 5.80
CA SER A 42 10.94 3.66 6.21
C SER A 42 9.91 3.05 5.24
N LYS A 43 8.96 3.86 4.76
CA LYS A 43 7.94 3.40 3.81
C LYS A 43 8.50 3.15 2.41
N ALA A 44 9.44 3.98 1.94
CA ALA A 44 10.20 3.72 0.73
C ALA A 44 10.99 2.39 0.83
N ALA A 45 11.60 2.14 1.98
CA ALA A 45 12.28 0.87 2.25
C ALA A 45 11.34 -0.33 2.20
N VAL A 46 10.11 -0.21 2.72
CA VAL A 46 9.08 -1.27 2.63
C VAL A 46 8.72 -1.57 1.17
N HIS A 47 8.59 -0.55 0.31
CA HIS A 47 8.31 -0.75 -1.11
C HIS A 47 9.46 -1.48 -1.81
N HIS A 48 10.71 -1.11 -1.53
CA HIS A 48 11.86 -1.81 -2.08
C HIS A 48 11.95 -3.25 -1.56
N LEU A 49 11.76 -3.45 -0.25
CA LEU A 49 11.76 -4.77 0.38
C LEU A 49 10.69 -5.68 -0.21
N THR A 50 9.51 -5.14 -0.55
CA THR A 50 8.43 -5.89 -1.21
C THR A 50 8.91 -6.52 -2.51
N ARG A 51 9.57 -5.75 -3.39
CA ARG A 51 10.14 -6.26 -4.64
C ARG A 51 11.22 -7.31 -4.41
N ALA A 52 12.10 -7.06 -3.45
CA ALA A 52 13.19 -8.01 -3.12
C ALA A 52 12.65 -9.34 -2.59
N LEU A 53 11.64 -9.29 -1.70
CA LEU A 53 10.99 -10.49 -1.17
C LEU A 53 10.18 -11.21 -2.26
N ALA A 54 9.45 -10.49 -3.10
CA ALA A 54 8.69 -11.05 -4.21
C ALA A 54 9.60 -11.87 -5.14
N SER A 55 10.71 -11.28 -5.58
CA SER A 55 11.69 -11.96 -6.43
C SER A 55 12.27 -13.22 -5.80
N LYS A 56 12.46 -13.23 -4.48
CA LYS A 56 13.03 -14.38 -3.76
C LYS A 56 12.00 -15.48 -3.50
N LEU A 57 10.78 -15.10 -3.08
CA LEU A 57 9.79 -16.02 -2.55
C LEU A 57 8.82 -16.57 -3.60
N VAL A 58 8.81 -16.02 -4.81
CA VAL A 58 7.97 -16.54 -5.90
C VAL A 58 8.24 -18.01 -6.22
N LYS A 59 9.47 -18.46 -6.05
CA LYS A 59 9.87 -19.86 -6.27
C LYS A 59 9.23 -20.84 -5.27
N GLU A 60 8.72 -20.32 -4.17
CA GLU A 60 8.01 -21.06 -3.13
C GLU A 60 6.49 -20.83 -3.21
N ASN A 61 6.00 -20.32 -4.34
CA ASN A 61 4.60 -19.94 -4.54
C ASN A 61 4.07 -18.95 -3.48
N ILE A 62 4.93 -18.03 -3.03
CA ILE A 62 4.55 -16.96 -2.11
C ILE A 62 4.60 -15.63 -2.86
N LEU A 63 3.44 -15.03 -3.07
CA LEU A 63 3.27 -13.74 -3.73
C LEU A 63 3.41 -12.62 -2.70
N VAL A 64 4.29 -11.67 -2.96
CA VAL A 64 4.52 -10.53 -2.06
C VAL A 64 4.17 -9.24 -2.79
N ASN A 65 3.24 -8.46 -2.25
CA ASN A 65 2.85 -7.16 -2.76
C ASN A 65 2.78 -6.13 -1.63
N ALA A 66 2.64 -4.87 -1.97
CA ALA A 66 2.40 -3.81 -1.02
C ALA A 66 1.16 -3.00 -1.40
N ILE A 67 0.45 -2.50 -0.41
CA ILE A 67 -0.52 -1.42 -0.54
C ILE A 67 0.16 -0.16 -0.03
N ALA A 68 0.07 0.94 -0.79
CA ALA A 68 0.50 2.27 -0.39
C ALA A 68 -0.74 3.14 -0.16
N PRO A 69 -1.27 3.20 1.07
CA PRO A 69 -2.41 4.04 1.37
C PRO A 69 -2.06 5.52 1.27
N GLY A 70 -3.02 6.32 0.81
CA GLY A 70 -3.03 7.76 0.97
C GLY A 70 -3.63 8.17 2.33
N PRO A 71 -4.32 9.31 2.40
CA PRO A 71 -4.94 9.77 3.63
C PRO A 71 -6.18 8.94 3.97
N PHE A 72 -6.10 8.22 5.09
CA PHE A 72 -7.20 7.51 5.73
C PHE A 72 -7.36 8.00 7.17
N PRO A 73 -8.58 8.02 7.73
CA PRO A 73 -8.77 8.31 9.14
C PRO A 73 -7.97 7.32 10.01
N SER A 74 -7.08 7.85 10.81
CA SER A 74 -6.23 7.10 11.73
C SER A 74 -5.86 7.98 12.92
N MET A 75 -5.39 7.38 14.00
CA MET A 75 -4.91 8.17 15.15
C MET A 75 -3.77 9.12 14.75
N MET A 76 -2.83 8.65 13.93
CA MET A 76 -1.69 9.46 13.50
C MET A 76 -2.13 10.66 12.65
N LEU A 77 -2.92 10.43 11.61
CA LEU A 77 -3.40 11.53 10.77
C LEU A 77 -4.38 12.43 11.51
N GLY A 78 -5.30 11.86 12.30
CA GLY A 78 -6.24 12.60 13.11
C GLY A 78 -5.56 13.56 14.06
N SER A 79 -4.51 13.12 14.74
CA SER A 79 -3.72 14.00 15.63
C SER A 79 -3.02 15.13 14.87
N ALA A 80 -2.55 14.88 13.64
CA ALA A 80 -1.87 15.89 12.83
C ALA A 80 -2.82 16.99 12.30
N VAL A 81 -4.11 16.68 12.15
CA VAL A 81 -5.11 17.62 11.58
C VAL A 81 -6.26 17.92 12.54
N ASN A 82 -6.11 17.66 13.84
CA ASN A 82 -7.16 17.84 14.86
C ASN A 82 -8.50 17.19 14.46
N HIS A 83 -8.44 16.00 13.84
CA HIS A 83 -9.58 15.25 13.31
C HIS A 83 -10.41 16.00 12.25
N ASP A 84 -9.92 17.12 11.70
CA ASP A 84 -10.52 17.80 10.56
C ASP A 84 -9.79 17.42 9.26
N TYR A 85 -10.40 16.54 8.50
CA TYR A 85 -9.87 16.04 7.23
C TYR A 85 -10.26 16.90 6.02
N SER A 86 -10.99 17.99 6.19
CA SER A 86 -11.54 18.81 5.10
C SER A 86 -10.45 19.38 4.19
N GLY A 87 -9.37 19.90 4.78
CA GLY A 87 -8.24 20.44 4.03
C GLY A 87 -7.50 19.40 3.18
N ILE A 88 -7.44 18.15 3.66
CA ILE A 88 -6.87 17.03 2.90
C ILE A 88 -7.84 16.57 1.81
N ALA A 89 -9.13 16.47 2.14
CA ALA A 89 -10.17 16.05 1.22
C ALA A 89 -10.26 16.98 0.00
N VAL A 90 -10.21 18.29 0.20
CA VAL A 90 -10.25 19.28 -0.91
C VAL A 90 -9.09 19.11 -1.89
N ARG A 91 -7.90 18.77 -1.39
CA ARG A 91 -6.71 18.57 -2.23
C ARG A 91 -6.68 17.20 -2.93
N ASN A 92 -7.46 16.24 -2.45
CA ASN A 92 -7.53 14.93 -3.07
C ASN A 92 -8.34 14.99 -4.38
N PRO A 93 -7.90 14.37 -5.48
CA PRO A 93 -8.68 14.30 -6.72
C PRO A 93 -10.08 13.74 -6.53
N ARG A 94 -10.27 12.77 -5.61
CA ARG A 94 -11.57 12.20 -5.23
C ARG A 94 -12.38 13.07 -4.28
N LYS A 95 -11.85 14.23 -3.84
CA LYS A 95 -12.51 15.17 -2.91
C LYS A 95 -12.94 14.53 -1.58
N ARG A 96 -12.26 13.50 -1.16
CA ARG A 96 -12.47 12.81 0.13
C ARG A 96 -11.21 12.10 0.61
N VAL A 97 -11.17 11.73 1.87
CA VAL A 97 -10.23 10.75 2.41
C VAL A 97 -10.73 9.33 2.12
N GLY A 98 -9.85 8.35 2.24
CA GLY A 98 -10.21 6.94 2.07
C GLY A 98 -11.09 6.41 3.19
N THR A 99 -11.85 5.34 2.92
CA THR A 99 -12.66 4.61 3.88
C THR A 99 -12.13 3.19 4.09
N PRO A 100 -12.50 2.51 5.18
CA PRO A 100 -12.10 1.11 5.38
C PRO A 100 -12.42 0.20 4.20
N GLU A 101 -13.53 0.44 3.51
CA GLU A 101 -13.97 -0.35 2.36
C GLU A 101 -13.03 -0.17 1.15
N ASP A 102 -12.48 1.04 0.95
CA ASP A 102 -11.54 1.31 -0.14
C ASP A 102 -10.28 0.43 -0.02
N ILE A 103 -9.70 0.36 1.18
CA ILE A 103 -8.48 -0.43 1.39
C ILE A 103 -8.79 -1.93 1.51
N ALA A 104 -9.93 -2.29 2.09
CA ALA A 104 -10.36 -3.68 2.21
C ALA A 104 -10.59 -4.32 0.84
N GLY A 105 -11.21 -3.60 -0.09
CA GLY A 105 -11.42 -4.08 -1.46
C GLY A 105 -10.12 -4.43 -2.17
N LEU A 106 -9.10 -3.57 -2.04
CA LEU A 106 -7.78 -3.83 -2.62
C LEU A 106 -7.08 -5.01 -1.94
N ALA A 107 -7.18 -5.11 -0.61
CA ALA A 107 -6.62 -6.24 0.14
C ALA A 107 -7.29 -7.57 -0.27
N ILE A 108 -8.62 -7.59 -0.42
CA ILE A 108 -9.38 -8.76 -0.89
C ILE A 108 -8.92 -9.13 -2.31
N PHE A 109 -8.78 -8.17 -3.23
CA PHE A 109 -8.25 -8.42 -4.57
C PHE A 109 -6.90 -9.12 -4.50
N LEU A 110 -5.94 -8.56 -3.78
CA LEU A 110 -4.59 -9.12 -3.66
C LEU A 110 -4.56 -10.49 -2.97
N CYS A 111 -5.51 -10.77 -2.06
CA CYS A 111 -5.62 -12.04 -1.37
C CYS A 111 -6.42 -13.10 -2.14
N SER A 112 -7.14 -12.71 -3.18
CA SER A 112 -8.00 -13.60 -3.96
C SER A 112 -7.29 -14.19 -5.18
N ARG A 113 -7.97 -15.08 -5.89
CA ARG A 113 -7.51 -15.60 -7.19
C ARG A 113 -7.35 -14.51 -8.24
N ALA A 114 -8.10 -13.41 -8.15
CA ALA A 114 -7.97 -12.28 -9.07
C ALA A 114 -6.60 -11.60 -8.99
N GLY A 115 -5.95 -11.64 -7.82
CA GLY A 115 -4.60 -11.11 -7.60
C GLY A 115 -3.46 -12.11 -7.88
N SER A 116 -3.75 -13.32 -8.36
CA SER A 116 -2.72 -14.39 -8.49
C SER A 116 -1.62 -14.08 -9.50
N TYR A 117 -1.84 -13.13 -10.42
CA TYR A 117 -0.83 -12.71 -11.42
C TYR A 117 -0.18 -11.38 -11.08
N THR A 118 -0.43 -10.87 -9.86
CA THR A 118 0.15 -9.61 -9.35
C THR A 118 1.22 -9.94 -8.33
N ILE A 119 2.47 -9.56 -8.61
CA ILE A 119 3.61 -9.85 -7.74
C ILE A 119 4.65 -8.74 -7.77
N GLY A 120 5.19 -8.41 -6.60
CA GLY A 120 6.22 -7.38 -6.45
C GLY A 120 5.70 -5.95 -6.58
N GLU A 121 4.40 -5.77 -6.70
CA GLU A 121 3.78 -4.48 -6.93
C GLU A 121 3.56 -3.69 -5.64
N THR A 122 3.64 -2.37 -5.76
CA THR A 122 3.18 -1.43 -4.75
C THR A 122 2.00 -0.66 -5.34
N ILE A 123 0.79 -0.99 -4.88
CA ILE A 123 -0.44 -0.42 -5.43
C ILE A 123 -0.91 0.73 -4.52
N THR A 124 -1.06 1.92 -5.10
CA THR A 124 -1.58 3.08 -4.38
C THR A 124 -3.09 2.96 -4.17
N CYS A 125 -3.53 3.26 -2.95
CA CYS A 125 -4.95 3.41 -2.59
C CYS A 125 -5.11 4.79 -1.96
N ASP A 126 -5.17 5.84 -2.80
CA ASP A 126 -4.92 7.22 -2.38
C ASP A 126 -5.87 8.26 -2.99
N GLY A 127 -6.87 7.82 -3.73
CA GLY A 127 -7.78 8.72 -4.43
C GLY A 127 -7.14 9.52 -5.57
N GLY A 128 -5.98 9.05 -6.08
CA GLY A 128 -5.28 9.64 -7.21
C GLY A 128 -4.19 10.66 -6.84
N LEU A 129 -3.84 10.79 -5.56
CA LEU A 129 -2.82 11.76 -5.12
C LEU A 129 -1.47 11.56 -5.79
N VAL A 130 -1.05 10.30 -5.99
CA VAL A 130 0.24 10.00 -6.65
C VAL A 130 0.14 10.15 -8.18
N ASN A 131 -0.90 9.58 -8.77
CA ASN A 131 -0.92 9.34 -10.22
C ASN A 131 -1.89 10.24 -11.01
N ALA A 132 -2.78 10.97 -10.34
CA ALA A 132 -3.81 11.77 -10.98
C ALA A 132 -3.88 13.23 -10.47
N SER A 133 -2.94 13.65 -9.62
CA SER A 133 -2.79 15.06 -9.23
C SER A 133 -2.03 15.78 -10.34
N GLY A 134 -2.72 16.18 -11.40
CA GLY A 134 -2.19 17.06 -12.42
C GLY A 134 -2.03 18.49 -11.90
N HIS A 135 -1.11 19.26 -12.48
CA HIS A 135 -1.14 20.71 -12.33
C HIS A 135 -2.38 21.23 -13.08
N ASP A 136 -3.27 21.90 -12.36
CA ASP A 136 -4.35 22.64 -12.99
C ASP A 136 -3.70 23.77 -13.80
N LEU A 137 -3.75 23.65 -15.15
CA LEU A 137 -3.24 24.65 -16.07
C LEU A 137 -4.28 25.72 -16.39
N SER A 138 -5.37 25.78 -15.59
CA SER A 138 -6.42 26.79 -15.71
C SER A 138 -6.15 28.04 -14.88
#